data_a270405ca984b7319ad6bf9888d8bbe4
#
_entry.id   a270405ca984b7319ad6bf9888d8bbe4
#
_cell.length_a   1.000
_cell.length_b   1.000
_cell.length_c   1.000
_cell.angle_alpha   90.00
_cell.angle_beta   90.00
_cell.angle_gamma   90.00
#
_symmetry.space_group_name_H-M   'P 1'
#
loop_
_entity.id
_entity.type
_entity.pdbx_description
1 polymer ?
#
loop_
_entity_poly.entity_id
_entity_poly.type
_entity_poly.pdbx_seq_one_letter_code
_entity_poly.pdbx_strand_id
1 'polypeptide(L)'
;MSTMAVTQARTGGMTKDERFVILASSLGTVFEWYDFYLYGSLASIIGAQFFSAYPPATRDIFALLAFAAGFLVRPFGAIVFGRIGDIVGRKYTFLVTILIMGLSTFIVGLLPNAATIGFAAPVILIALRLAQGLALGGEYGGAATYVAEHAPQGKRGYYTSFIQTTATLGLFLSLLVILFTRTAIGEADFAAWGWRIPFLVSVILLGVSVWIRLRLNESPVFQKMKDEGKSSKAPLTEAFANWSNAKIVILALIGGTMGQGVVWYTGQFYALFFLQSILKVDGYTANLLIAWSLLFGTGFFIVFGALSDKIGRKPIILAGCLIAALTFFPIFKMITTNANPALEKAIEATKVEVVADPAGCGDLFNPVGTRVFTAPCDTARAFLAQSSVKYSTAPGAAGSGVKVTINGKDVPYTDAKTSNPAVIAAVAGAGYPKAGDAGIVKMSNPFDIFRPQVAAIIGLLFILVIFVTMVYGPIAAMLVELFPTKIRYTSMSLPYHIGNGWFGGLLPATSFAIVASTGDIYAGLWYPIIFASITAVVGFFFLPETKDVDIKTT
;
A
#
# COMPACT_ATOMS: atom_id res chain seq x y z
N MET A 1 -35.61 -41.37 16.60
CA MET A 1 -34.69 -41.61 15.50
C MET A 1 -34.57 -40.31 14.73
N SER A 2 -33.55 -39.54 15.06
CA SER A 2 -33.26 -38.24 14.41
C SER A 2 -32.29 -38.52 13.29
N THR A 3 -32.75 -38.37 12.05
CA THR A 3 -31.92 -38.45 10.85
C THR A 3 -30.94 -37.27 10.80
N MET A 4 -29.68 -37.49 11.13
CA MET A 4 -28.61 -36.56 10.80
C MET A 4 -28.57 -36.42 9.28
N ALA A 5 -29.03 -35.29 8.77
CA ALA A 5 -28.79 -34.89 7.39
C ALA A 5 -27.29 -34.61 7.24
N VAL A 6 -26.58 -35.58 6.71
CA VAL A 6 -25.21 -35.42 6.21
C VAL A 6 -25.27 -34.38 5.10
N THR A 7 -24.77 -33.19 5.36
CA THR A 7 -24.65 -32.13 4.36
C THR A 7 -23.61 -32.60 3.34
N GLN A 8 -24.06 -33.22 2.24
CA GLN A 8 -23.21 -33.60 1.12
C GLN A 8 -22.44 -32.34 0.64
N ALA A 9 -21.12 -32.47 0.57
CA ALA A 9 -20.27 -31.46 -0.04
C ALA A 9 -20.77 -31.21 -1.48
N ARG A 10 -21.27 -30.02 -1.73
CA ARG A 10 -21.77 -29.61 -3.04
C ARG A 10 -20.62 -29.65 -4.05
N THR A 11 -20.68 -30.56 -5.01
CA THR A 11 -19.77 -30.67 -6.16
C THR A 11 -20.09 -29.70 -7.29
N GLY A 12 -21.15 -28.86 -7.15
CA GLY A 12 -21.58 -27.87 -8.13
C GLY A 12 -20.83 -26.55 -8.05
N GLY A 13 -20.78 -25.81 -9.17
CA GLY A 13 -20.24 -24.43 -9.22
C GLY A 13 -21.04 -23.45 -8.34
N MET A 14 -20.57 -22.18 -8.28
CA MET A 14 -21.24 -21.12 -7.53
C MET A 14 -22.71 -20.93 -7.98
N THR A 15 -23.60 -20.78 -7.01
CA THR A 15 -24.99 -20.38 -7.27
C THR A 15 -25.08 -18.94 -7.80
N LYS A 16 -26.25 -18.56 -8.35
CA LYS A 16 -26.48 -17.18 -8.81
C LYS A 16 -26.36 -16.18 -7.64
N ASP A 17 -26.88 -16.53 -6.48
CA ASP A 17 -26.84 -15.69 -5.28
C ASP A 17 -25.41 -15.52 -4.74
N GLU A 18 -24.63 -16.61 -4.68
CA GLU A 18 -23.22 -16.57 -4.28
C GLU A 18 -22.39 -15.70 -5.24
N ARG A 19 -22.61 -15.80 -6.55
CA ARG A 19 -21.95 -14.94 -7.55
C ARG A 19 -22.35 -13.47 -7.37
N PHE A 20 -23.61 -13.21 -7.09
CA PHE A 20 -24.09 -11.85 -6.85
C PHE A 20 -23.47 -11.24 -5.59
N VAL A 21 -23.38 -12.01 -4.49
CA VAL A 21 -22.73 -11.60 -3.25
C VAL A 21 -21.26 -11.22 -3.46
N ILE A 22 -20.50 -12.09 -4.18
CA ILE A 22 -19.10 -11.82 -4.50
C ILE A 22 -18.97 -10.58 -5.37
N LEU A 23 -19.76 -10.48 -6.45
CA LEU A 23 -19.73 -9.33 -7.34
C LEU A 23 -20.06 -8.02 -6.60
N ALA A 24 -21.10 -8.03 -5.80
CA ALA A 24 -21.56 -6.87 -5.05
C ALA A 24 -20.52 -6.40 -4.02
N SER A 25 -19.93 -7.34 -3.27
CA SER A 25 -18.88 -7.04 -2.30
C SER A 25 -17.60 -6.58 -3.01
N SER A 26 -17.21 -7.22 -4.10
CA SER A 26 -16.02 -6.88 -4.86
C SER A 26 -16.12 -5.51 -5.54
N LEU A 27 -17.25 -5.17 -6.15
CA LEU A 27 -17.43 -3.85 -6.77
C LEU A 27 -17.28 -2.70 -5.78
N GLY A 28 -17.74 -2.88 -4.53
CA GLY A 28 -17.54 -1.87 -3.49
C GLY A 28 -16.06 -1.60 -3.23
N THR A 29 -15.28 -2.67 -3.09
CA THR A 29 -13.83 -2.54 -2.84
C THR A 29 -13.03 -2.09 -4.07
N VAL A 30 -13.52 -2.28 -5.31
CA VAL A 30 -12.93 -1.63 -6.50
C VAL A 30 -12.96 -0.11 -6.37
N PHE A 31 -14.07 0.45 -5.87
CA PHE A 31 -14.20 1.91 -5.71
C PHE A 31 -13.30 2.44 -4.60
N GLU A 32 -13.10 1.66 -3.53
CA GLU A 32 -12.12 1.95 -2.49
C GLU A 32 -10.70 2.10 -3.07
N TRP A 33 -10.27 1.11 -3.85
CA TRP A 33 -8.96 1.13 -4.49
C TRP A 33 -8.83 2.18 -5.59
N TYR A 34 -9.91 2.44 -6.32
CA TYR A 34 -9.97 3.55 -7.28
C TYR A 34 -9.64 4.89 -6.62
N ASP A 35 -10.31 5.23 -5.51
CA ASP A 35 -10.07 6.47 -4.78
C ASP A 35 -8.63 6.54 -4.23
N PHE A 36 -8.15 5.44 -3.70
CA PHE A 36 -6.82 5.33 -3.16
C PHE A 36 -5.73 5.62 -4.22
N TYR A 37 -5.79 4.93 -5.35
CA TYR A 37 -4.83 5.14 -6.44
C TYR A 37 -5.00 6.48 -7.13
N LEU A 38 -6.21 7.00 -7.20
CA LEU A 38 -6.50 8.31 -7.76
C LEU A 38 -5.71 9.40 -7.03
N TYR A 39 -5.79 9.42 -5.71
CA TYR A 39 -5.06 10.40 -4.91
C TYR A 39 -3.54 10.23 -5.03
N GLY A 40 -3.04 9.01 -4.92
CA GLY A 40 -1.61 8.72 -5.06
C GLY A 40 -1.05 9.16 -6.42
N SER A 41 -1.79 8.87 -7.50
CA SER A 41 -1.40 9.26 -8.87
C SER A 41 -1.44 10.77 -9.12
N LEU A 42 -2.24 11.52 -8.38
CA LEU A 42 -2.44 12.96 -8.53
C LEU A 42 -1.77 13.77 -7.40
N ALA A 43 -0.96 13.14 -6.54
CA ALA A 43 -0.40 13.76 -5.35
C ALA A 43 0.37 15.06 -5.62
N SER A 44 1.16 15.15 -6.69
CA SER A 44 1.89 16.35 -7.06
C SER A 44 0.95 17.51 -7.49
N ILE A 45 -0.11 17.18 -8.24
CA ILE A 45 -1.12 18.18 -8.63
C ILE A 45 -1.89 18.67 -7.39
N ILE A 46 -2.28 17.74 -6.52
CA ILE A 46 -2.95 18.07 -5.25
C ILE A 46 -2.03 18.95 -4.38
N GLY A 47 -0.73 18.63 -4.31
CA GLY A 47 0.26 19.45 -3.64
C GLY A 47 0.28 20.89 -4.16
N ALA A 48 0.32 21.06 -5.47
CA ALA A 48 0.31 22.38 -6.12
C ALA A 48 -1.00 23.16 -5.89
N GLN A 49 -2.15 22.49 -5.86
CA GLN A 49 -3.46 23.10 -5.69
C GLN A 49 -3.79 23.49 -4.24
N PHE A 50 -3.42 22.66 -3.28
CA PHE A 50 -3.85 22.83 -1.89
C PHE A 50 -2.75 23.33 -0.96
N PHE A 51 -1.49 23.19 -1.33
CA PHE A 51 -0.34 23.63 -0.53
C PHE A 51 0.51 24.68 -1.26
N SER A 52 -0.12 25.49 -2.12
CA SER A 52 0.53 26.47 -3.01
C SER A 52 1.37 27.52 -2.28
N ALA A 53 1.10 27.82 -1.01
CA ALA A 53 1.87 28.75 -0.19
C ALA A 53 3.29 28.25 0.18
N TYR A 54 3.59 26.97 -0.06
CA TYR A 54 4.87 26.36 0.31
C TYR A 54 5.77 26.11 -0.91
N PRO A 55 7.10 25.98 -0.73
CA PRO A 55 8.02 25.60 -1.80
C PRO A 55 7.65 24.23 -2.42
N PRO A 56 7.97 23.96 -3.70
CA PRO A 56 7.55 22.74 -4.40
C PRO A 56 7.83 21.43 -3.66
N ALA A 57 9.05 21.26 -3.14
CA ALA A 57 9.41 20.07 -2.37
C ALA A 57 8.55 19.87 -1.10
N THR A 58 8.18 20.97 -0.43
CA THR A 58 7.31 20.94 0.76
C THR A 58 5.86 20.61 0.39
N ARG A 59 5.39 21.07 -0.77
CA ARG A 59 4.04 20.75 -1.28
C ARG A 59 3.85 19.25 -1.47
N ASP A 60 4.84 18.60 -2.09
CA ASP A 60 4.81 17.16 -2.34
C ASP A 60 4.83 16.37 -1.03
N ILE A 61 5.63 16.80 -0.06
CA ILE A 61 5.66 16.22 1.28
C ILE A 61 4.28 16.36 1.96
N PHE A 62 3.66 17.52 1.93
CA PHE A 62 2.35 17.71 2.55
C PHE A 62 1.23 16.95 1.85
N ALA A 63 1.28 16.80 0.53
CA ALA A 63 0.35 15.94 -0.19
C ALA A 63 0.51 14.46 0.22
N LEU A 64 1.74 13.98 0.36
CA LEU A 64 2.03 12.63 0.84
C LEU A 64 1.64 12.44 2.32
N LEU A 65 1.81 13.45 3.16
CA LEU A 65 1.34 13.41 4.56
C LEU A 65 -0.19 13.37 4.66
N ALA A 66 -0.90 14.13 3.82
CA ALA A 66 -2.36 14.06 3.74
C ALA A 66 -2.83 12.67 3.28
N PHE A 67 -2.08 12.03 2.37
CA PHE A 67 -2.31 10.65 1.98
C PHE A 67 -2.05 9.69 3.15
N ALA A 68 -0.93 9.83 3.83
CA ALA A 68 -0.55 8.99 4.98
C ALA A 68 -1.52 9.14 6.17
N ALA A 69 -2.12 10.31 6.37
CA ALA A 69 -3.11 10.55 7.41
C ALA A 69 -4.30 9.58 7.30
N GLY A 70 -4.73 9.24 6.08
CA GLY A 70 -5.76 8.23 5.85
C GLY A 70 -5.39 6.86 6.39
N PHE A 71 -4.12 6.44 6.29
CA PHE A 71 -3.65 5.16 6.85
C PHE A 71 -3.58 5.16 8.38
N LEU A 72 -3.17 6.29 8.95
CA LEU A 72 -2.97 6.44 10.39
C LEU A 72 -4.28 6.21 11.17
N VAL A 73 -5.40 6.66 10.61
CA VAL A 73 -6.72 6.57 11.27
C VAL A 73 -7.49 5.29 10.97
N ARG A 74 -7.06 4.45 10.02
CA ARG A 74 -7.73 3.19 9.68
C ARG A 74 -7.96 2.26 10.89
N PRO A 75 -7.00 2.03 11.80
CA PRO A 75 -7.26 1.19 12.97
C PRO A 75 -8.36 1.73 13.88
N PHE A 76 -8.50 3.06 14.01
CA PHE A 76 -9.59 3.66 14.76
C PHE A 76 -10.93 3.43 14.06
N GLY A 77 -10.96 3.56 12.74
CA GLY A 77 -12.13 3.18 11.93
C GLY A 77 -12.50 1.71 12.09
N ALA A 78 -11.52 0.81 12.13
CA ALA A 78 -11.73 -0.61 12.39
C ALA A 78 -12.40 -0.87 13.75
N ILE A 79 -12.00 -0.14 14.79
CA ILE A 79 -12.63 -0.22 16.12
C ILE A 79 -14.08 0.26 16.07
N VAL A 80 -14.34 1.42 15.47
CA VAL A 80 -15.68 2.04 15.42
C VAL A 80 -16.62 1.19 14.56
N PHE A 81 -16.26 0.95 13.31
CA PHE A 81 -17.13 0.24 12.38
C PHE A 81 -17.16 -1.27 12.62
N GLY A 82 -16.09 -1.86 13.15
CA GLY A 82 -16.10 -3.24 13.62
C GLY A 82 -17.17 -3.47 14.69
N ARG A 83 -17.19 -2.60 15.71
CA ARG A 83 -18.22 -2.64 16.76
C ARG A 83 -19.64 -2.47 16.21
N ILE A 84 -19.83 -1.49 15.31
CA ILE A 84 -21.15 -1.27 14.69
C ILE A 84 -21.56 -2.51 13.90
N GLY A 85 -20.65 -3.13 13.14
CA GLY A 85 -20.93 -4.33 12.35
C GLY A 85 -21.25 -5.57 13.17
N ASP A 86 -20.68 -5.70 14.36
CA ASP A 86 -21.00 -6.82 15.27
C ASP A 86 -22.31 -6.60 16.07
N ILE A 87 -22.74 -5.35 16.28
CA ILE A 87 -23.99 -5.02 17.01
C ILE A 87 -25.18 -4.85 16.06
N VAL A 88 -25.01 -4.03 15.02
CA VAL A 88 -26.12 -3.60 14.15
C VAL A 88 -26.29 -4.56 12.96
N GLY A 89 -25.17 -4.96 12.33
CA GLY A 89 -25.13 -5.85 11.18
C GLY A 89 -24.06 -5.47 10.16
N ARG A 90 -23.66 -6.48 9.37
CA ARG A 90 -22.59 -6.32 8.37
C ARG A 90 -23.04 -5.42 7.21
N LYS A 91 -24.25 -5.67 6.70
CA LYS A 91 -24.83 -4.92 5.57
C LYS A 91 -24.92 -3.42 5.86
N TYR A 92 -25.45 -3.05 7.01
CA TYR A 92 -25.68 -1.66 7.38
C TYR A 92 -24.35 -0.90 7.54
N THR A 93 -23.40 -1.49 8.25
CA THR A 93 -22.08 -0.89 8.46
C THR A 93 -21.35 -0.69 7.13
N PHE A 94 -21.40 -1.70 6.29
CA PHE A 94 -20.81 -1.68 4.95
C PHE A 94 -21.43 -0.60 4.03
N LEU A 95 -22.72 -0.30 4.20
CA LEU A 95 -23.39 0.80 3.47
C LEU A 95 -22.92 2.17 3.97
N VAL A 96 -22.82 2.35 5.29
CA VAL A 96 -22.40 3.64 5.89
C VAL A 96 -20.95 3.96 5.53
N THR A 97 -20.04 2.97 5.58
CA THR A 97 -18.63 3.19 5.26
C THR A 97 -18.43 3.65 3.83
N ILE A 98 -19.12 3.03 2.85
CA ILE A 98 -18.97 3.45 1.45
C ILE A 98 -19.58 4.81 1.17
N LEU A 99 -20.66 5.18 1.86
CA LEU A 99 -21.24 6.52 1.74
C LEU A 99 -20.26 7.59 2.22
N ILE A 100 -19.65 7.38 3.40
CA ILE A 100 -18.66 8.33 3.92
C ILE A 100 -17.46 8.43 2.96
N MET A 101 -16.94 7.30 2.51
CA MET A 101 -15.79 7.26 1.60
C MET A 101 -16.10 7.96 0.26
N GLY A 102 -17.17 7.52 -0.42
CA GLY A 102 -17.50 8.04 -1.74
C GLY A 102 -17.89 9.52 -1.75
N LEU A 103 -18.63 9.98 -0.72
CA LEU A 103 -18.96 11.40 -0.57
C LEU A 103 -17.69 12.23 -0.29
N SER A 104 -16.80 11.75 0.58
CA SER A 104 -15.55 12.46 0.84
C SER A 104 -14.70 12.59 -0.41
N THR A 105 -14.60 11.54 -1.23
CA THR A 105 -13.89 11.57 -2.52
C THR A 105 -14.51 12.56 -3.49
N PHE A 106 -15.82 12.52 -3.64
CA PHE A 106 -16.55 13.44 -4.52
C PHE A 106 -16.35 14.90 -4.10
N ILE A 107 -16.42 15.19 -2.79
CA ILE A 107 -16.23 16.54 -2.25
C ILE A 107 -14.80 17.06 -2.51
N VAL A 108 -13.77 16.20 -2.52
CA VAL A 108 -12.40 16.61 -2.92
C VAL A 108 -12.41 17.19 -4.33
N GLY A 109 -13.17 16.61 -5.27
CA GLY A 109 -13.31 17.12 -6.63
C GLY A 109 -14.00 18.51 -6.71
N LEU A 110 -14.87 18.82 -5.77
CA LEU A 110 -15.57 20.11 -5.67
C LEU A 110 -14.81 21.16 -4.86
N LEU A 111 -13.79 20.73 -4.07
CA LEU A 111 -13.12 21.61 -3.12
C LEU A 111 -12.38 22.75 -3.85
N PRO A 112 -12.62 24.02 -3.48
CA PRO A 112 -11.83 25.13 -3.98
C PRO A 112 -10.36 25.00 -3.56
N ASN A 113 -9.44 25.49 -4.39
CA ASN A 113 -8.01 25.43 -4.11
C ASN A 113 -7.57 26.50 -3.09
N ALA A 114 -6.31 26.41 -2.66
CA ALA A 114 -5.74 27.35 -1.69
C ALA A 114 -5.69 28.79 -2.20
N ALA A 115 -5.63 29.03 -3.51
CA ALA A 115 -5.69 30.36 -4.09
C ALA A 115 -7.07 31.04 -3.88
N THR A 116 -8.13 30.22 -3.75
CA THR A 116 -9.52 30.72 -3.60
C THR A 116 -9.94 30.89 -2.14
N ILE A 117 -9.68 29.86 -1.30
CA ILE A 117 -10.15 29.83 0.10
C ILE A 117 -9.00 29.80 1.12
N GLY A 118 -7.77 30.03 0.68
CA GLY A 118 -6.60 30.14 1.55
C GLY A 118 -6.33 28.85 2.35
N PHE A 119 -5.98 29.01 3.62
CA PHE A 119 -5.64 27.93 4.53
C PHE A 119 -6.79 26.94 4.83
N ALA A 120 -8.04 27.32 4.55
CA ALA A 120 -9.17 26.41 4.70
C ALA A 120 -9.11 25.22 3.73
N ALA A 121 -8.52 25.40 2.54
CA ALA A 121 -8.42 24.35 1.54
C ALA A 121 -7.64 23.10 2.02
N PRO A 122 -6.40 23.21 2.49
CA PRO A 122 -5.66 22.05 3.02
C PRO A 122 -6.30 21.46 4.27
N VAL A 123 -6.89 22.27 5.15
CA VAL A 123 -7.58 21.77 6.35
C VAL A 123 -8.77 20.90 5.99
N ILE A 124 -9.62 21.34 5.07
CA ILE A 124 -10.78 20.56 4.60
C ILE A 124 -10.31 19.30 3.87
N LEU A 125 -9.27 19.39 3.03
CA LEU A 125 -8.70 18.24 2.34
C LEU A 125 -8.24 17.16 3.35
N ILE A 126 -7.49 17.56 4.38
CA ILE A 126 -7.01 16.65 5.42
C ILE A 126 -8.20 16.04 6.19
N ALA A 127 -9.21 16.83 6.55
CA ALA A 127 -10.42 16.34 7.22
C ALA A 127 -11.16 15.28 6.37
N LEU A 128 -11.30 15.50 5.06
CA LEU A 128 -11.88 14.55 4.13
C LEU A 128 -11.02 13.27 4.03
N ARG A 129 -9.70 13.37 4.04
CA ARG A 129 -8.77 12.24 4.06
C ARG A 129 -8.88 11.42 5.35
N LEU A 130 -9.02 12.08 6.49
CA LEU A 130 -9.28 11.41 7.77
C LEU A 130 -10.63 10.68 7.76
N ALA A 131 -11.70 11.30 7.24
CA ALA A 131 -13.00 10.67 7.10
C ALA A 131 -12.96 9.43 6.20
N GLN A 132 -12.27 9.51 5.05
CA GLN A 132 -12.03 8.37 4.17
C GLN A 132 -11.26 7.26 4.87
N GLY A 133 -10.17 7.59 5.57
CA GLY A 133 -9.37 6.63 6.31
C GLY A 133 -10.16 5.91 7.40
N LEU A 134 -11.00 6.63 8.15
CA LEU A 134 -11.92 6.03 9.13
C LEU A 134 -12.90 5.05 8.46
N ALA A 135 -13.53 5.45 7.36
CA ALA A 135 -14.47 4.60 6.63
C ALA A 135 -13.81 3.33 6.11
N LEU A 136 -12.60 3.45 5.53
CA LEU A 136 -11.79 2.34 5.04
C LEU A 136 -11.48 1.31 6.14
N GLY A 137 -11.33 1.77 7.40
CA GLY A 137 -11.14 0.89 8.55
C GLY A 137 -12.28 -0.10 8.78
N GLY A 138 -13.50 0.20 8.30
CA GLY A 138 -14.64 -0.71 8.35
C GLY A 138 -14.87 -1.52 7.07
N GLU A 139 -14.45 -1.03 5.93
CA GLU A 139 -14.84 -1.57 4.62
C GLU A 139 -14.34 -3.00 4.39
N TYR A 140 -13.03 -3.22 4.49
CA TYR A 140 -12.43 -4.53 4.21
C TYR A 140 -12.94 -5.63 5.13
N GLY A 141 -13.01 -5.36 6.45
CA GLY A 141 -13.54 -6.33 7.41
C GLY A 141 -14.98 -6.73 7.11
N GLY A 142 -15.80 -5.76 6.67
CA GLY A 142 -17.17 -6.00 6.23
C GLY A 142 -17.25 -6.88 4.99
N ALA A 143 -16.51 -6.56 3.94
CA ALA A 143 -16.50 -7.31 2.69
C ALA A 143 -15.99 -8.75 2.92
N ALA A 144 -14.86 -8.91 3.62
CA ALA A 144 -14.26 -10.20 3.89
C ALA A 144 -15.19 -11.11 4.72
N THR A 145 -15.74 -10.57 5.82
CA THR A 145 -16.68 -11.31 6.67
C THR A 145 -17.95 -11.69 5.90
N TYR A 146 -18.52 -10.74 5.15
CA TYR A 146 -19.74 -10.97 4.39
C TYR A 146 -19.58 -12.08 3.35
N VAL A 147 -18.51 -12.04 2.55
CA VAL A 147 -18.25 -13.09 1.53
C VAL A 147 -17.92 -14.44 2.18
N ALA A 148 -17.11 -14.44 3.23
CA ALA A 148 -16.73 -15.69 3.91
C ALA A 148 -17.91 -16.38 4.60
N GLU A 149 -18.85 -15.60 5.16
CA GLU A 149 -20.07 -16.13 5.81
C GLU A 149 -21.10 -16.69 4.81
N HIS A 150 -21.03 -16.27 3.53
CA HIS A 150 -21.83 -16.86 2.44
C HIS A 150 -21.11 -18.01 1.73
N ALA A 151 -19.80 -18.14 1.90
CA ALA A 151 -19.01 -19.17 1.22
C ALA A 151 -19.30 -20.58 1.76
N PRO A 152 -19.33 -21.60 0.89
CA PRO A 152 -19.40 -23.00 1.31
C PRO A 152 -18.16 -23.38 2.14
N GLN A 153 -18.35 -24.33 3.08
CA GLN A 153 -17.23 -24.92 3.83
C GLN A 153 -16.18 -25.49 2.87
N GLY A 154 -14.89 -25.26 3.16
CA GLY A 154 -13.77 -25.73 2.35
C GLY A 154 -13.54 -24.96 1.03
N LYS A 155 -14.27 -23.84 0.79
CA LYS A 155 -14.07 -22.97 -0.39
C LYS A 155 -13.94 -21.49 -0.03
N ARG A 156 -13.73 -21.14 1.24
CA ARG A 156 -13.67 -19.75 1.69
C ARG A 156 -12.49 -19.00 1.09
N GLY A 157 -11.31 -19.63 1.00
CA GLY A 157 -10.16 -19.05 0.36
C GLY A 157 -10.42 -18.68 -1.09
N TYR A 158 -11.05 -19.57 -1.85
CA TYR A 158 -11.46 -19.30 -3.22
C TYR A 158 -12.46 -18.14 -3.33
N TYR A 159 -13.50 -18.12 -2.49
CA TYR A 159 -14.55 -17.08 -2.55
C TYR A 159 -14.02 -15.71 -2.11
N THR A 160 -13.27 -15.64 -1.03
CA THR A 160 -12.73 -14.36 -0.52
C THR A 160 -11.61 -13.81 -1.39
N SER A 161 -10.91 -14.64 -2.16
CA SER A 161 -9.83 -14.20 -3.04
C SER A 161 -10.30 -13.29 -4.20
N PHE A 162 -11.57 -13.36 -4.57
CA PHE A 162 -12.13 -12.42 -5.55
C PHE A 162 -12.12 -10.98 -5.05
N ILE A 163 -12.29 -10.75 -3.73
CA ILE A 163 -12.15 -9.41 -3.15
C ILE A 163 -10.73 -8.89 -3.37
N GLN A 164 -9.72 -9.75 -3.29
CA GLN A 164 -8.32 -9.34 -3.41
C GLN A 164 -7.94 -8.87 -4.83
N THR A 165 -8.66 -9.33 -5.85
CA THR A 165 -8.46 -8.86 -7.23
C THR A 165 -8.89 -7.40 -7.43
N THR A 166 -9.69 -6.86 -6.51
CA THR A 166 -10.28 -5.51 -6.62
C THR A 166 -9.24 -4.41 -6.54
N ALA A 167 -8.13 -4.63 -5.84
CA ALA A 167 -7.03 -3.69 -5.78
C ALA A 167 -6.48 -3.37 -7.17
N THR A 168 -6.22 -4.41 -7.97
CA THR A 168 -5.76 -4.25 -9.36
C THR A 168 -6.82 -3.60 -10.25
N LEU A 169 -8.08 -4.02 -10.11
CA LEU A 169 -9.18 -3.42 -10.90
C LEU A 169 -9.37 -1.94 -10.56
N GLY A 170 -9.24 -1.56 -9.28
CA GLY A 170 -9.29 -0.16 -8.85
C GLY A 170 -8.15 0.68 -9.44
N LEU A 171 -6.92 0.13 -9.46
CA LEU A 171 -5.78 0.78 -10.12
C LEU A 171 -6.06 1.01 -11.61
N PHE A 172 -6.44 -0.02 -12.35
CA PHE A 172 -6.72 0.12 -13.78
C PHE A 172 -7.83 1.14 -14.04
N LEU A 173 -8.91 1.10 -13.27
CA LEU A 173 -10.01 2.03 -13.43
C LEU A 173 -9.54 3.48 -13.18
N SER A 174 -8.75 3.73 -12.14
CA SER A 174 -8.22 5.07 -11.86
C SER A 174 -7.28 5.56 -12.96
N LEU A 175 -6.37 4.71 -13.43
CA LEU A 175 -5.46 5.05 -14.53
C LEU A 175 -6.20 5.32 -15.84
N LEU A 176 -7.22 4.52 -16.18
CA LEU A 176 -8.04 4.73 -17.37
C LEU A 176 -8.78 6.07 -17.34
N VAL A 177 -9.41 6.41 -16.21
CA VAL A 177 -10.14 7.68 -16.06
C VAL A 177 -9.17 8.87 -16.12
N ILE A 178 -8.01 8.79 -15.45
CA ILE A 178 -6.98 9.83 -15.52
C ILE A 178 -6.47 9.99 -16.95
N LEU A 179 -6.11 8.90 -17.62
CA LEU A 179 -5.58 8.93 -18.99
C LEU A 179 -6.60 9.49 -19.97
N PHE A 180 -7.85 8.99 -19.91
CA PHE A 180 -8.93 9.48 -20.76
C PHE A 180 -9.15 10.99 -20.58
N THR A 181 -9.18 11.45 -19.32
CA THR A 181 -9.37 12.88 -19.04
C THR A 181 -8.19 13.71 -19.58
N ARG A 182 -6.94 13.29 -19.35
CA ARG A 182 -5.75 13.99 -19.86
C ARG A 182 -5.72 14.07 -21.38
N THR A 183 -6.07 12.99 -22.06
CA THR A 183 -6.10 12.97 -23.53
C THR A 183 -7.24 13.81 -24.11
N ALA A 184 -8.39 13.86 -23.42
CA ALA A 184 -9.56 14.62 -23.89
C ALA A 184 -9.41 16.12 -23.77
N ILE A 185 -8.75 16.62 -22.71
CA ILE A 185 -8.66 18.07 -22.43
C ILE A 185 -7.24 18.63 -22.52
N GLY A 186 -6.23 17.79 -22.65
CA GLY A 186 -4.82 18.19 -22.69
C GLY A 186 -4.19 18.33 -21.30
N GLU A 187 -2.85 18.27 -21.25
CA GLU A 187 -2.09 18.22 -19.99
C GLU A 187 -2.18 19.53 -19.20
N ALA A 188 -2.17 20.69 -19.88
CA ALA A 188 -2.25 22.01 -19.24
C ALA A 188 -3.60 22.21 -18.52
N ASP A 189 -4.70 21.90 -19.20
CA ASP A 189 -6.03 22.02 -18.63
C ASP A 189 -6.29 20.95 -17.57
N PHE A 190 -5.72 19.76 -17.76
CA PHE A 190 -5.78 18.72 -16.74
C PHE A 190 -5.11 19.16 -15.44
N ALA A 191 -3.91 19.73 -15.50
CA ALA A 191 -3.21 20.23 -14.32
C ALA A 191 -3.91 21.44 -13.67
N ALA A 192 -4.54 22.31 -14.48
CA ALA A 192 -5.23 23.51 -14.00
C ALA A 192 -6.55 23.18 -13.28
N TRP A 193 -7.41 22.37 -13.89
CA TRP A 193 -8.76 22.08 -13.37
C TRP A 193 -9.25 20.65 -13.60
N GLY A 194 -8.82 19.99 -14.67
CA GLY A 194 -9.32 18.69 -15.12
C GLY A 194 -9.02 17.53 -14.18
N TRP A 195 -8.04 17.66 -13.29
CA TRP A 195 -7.75 16.70 -12.21
C TRP A 195 -8.96 16.45 -11.29
N ARG A 196 -9.95 17.37 -11.29
CA ARG A 196 -11.20 17.23 -10.53
C ARG A 196 -12.12 16.17 -11.12
N ILE A 197 -12.12 15.99 -12.44
CA ILE A 197 -13.03 15.08 -13.15
C ILE A 197 -12.93 13.64 -12.61
N PRO A 198 -11.75 13.03 -12.46
CA PRO A 198 -11.64 11.70 -11.85
C PRO A 198 -12.27 11.61 -10.45
N PHE A 199 -12.15 12.64 -9.60
CA PHE A 199 -12.82 12.66 -8.30
C PHE A 199 -14.34 12.79 -8.44
N LEU A 200 -14.83 13.57 -9.38
CA LEU A 200 -16.27 13.75 -9.61
C LEU A 200 -16.92 12.47 -10.19
N VAL A 201 -16.21 11.69 -10.99
CA VAL A 201 -16.66 10.39 -11.50
C VAL A 201 -16.96 9.43 -10.35
N SER A 202 -16.34 9.57 -9.19
CA SER A 202 -16.58 8.74 -8.02
C SER A 202 -18.05 8.73 -7.56
N VAL A 203 -18.83 9.79 -7.83
CA VAL A 203 -20.26 9.82 -7.49
C VAL A 203 -21.07 8.78 -8.26
N ILE A 204 -20.71 8.52 -9.51
CA ILE A 204 -21.36 7.47 -10.35
C ILE A 204 -21.03 6.11 -9.74
N LEU A 205 -19.75 5.89 -9.41
CA LEU A 205 -19.28 4.65 -8.80
C LEU A 205 -19.94 4.43 -7.44
N LEU A 206 -20.06 5.48 -6.63
CA LEU A 206 -20.78 5.46 -5.36
C LEU A 206 -22.24 5.07 -5.55
N GLY A 207 -22.94 5.71 -6.50
CA GLY A 207 -24.34 5.42 -6.81
C GLY A 207 -24.56 3.96 -7.17
N VAL A 208 -23.72 3.41 -8.04
CA VAL A 208 -23.76 1.98 -8.43
C VAL A 208 -23.50 1.09 -7.21
N SER A 209 -22.50 1.39 -6.41
CA SER A 209 -22.16 0.59 -5.23
C SER A 209 -23.28 0.60 -4.18
N VAL A 210 -23.86 1.76 -3.89
CA VAL A 210 -25.00 1.89 -2.96
C VAL A 210 -26.22 1.11 -3.48
N TRP A 211 -26.55 1.26 -4.77
CA TRP A 211 -27.67 0.55 -5.39
C TRP A 211 -27.53 -0.97 -5.29
N ILE A 212 -26.33 -1.50 -5.53
CA ILE A 212 -26.05 -2.94 -5.40
C ILE A 212 -26.20 -3.40 -3.95
N ARG A 213 -25.63 -2.65 -3.00
CA ARG A 213 -25.62 -2.99 -1.57
C ARG A 213 -27.01 -2.95 -0.93
N LEU A 214 -27.87 -2.06 -1.39
CA LEU A 214 -29.28 -2.04 -0.94
C LEU A 214 -30.02 -3.34 -1.27
N ARG A 215 -29.62 -4.04 -2.32
CA ARG A 215 -30.19 -5.34 -2.74
C ARG A 215 -29.60 -6.55 -2.00
N LEU A 216 -28.48 -6.39 -1.29
CA LEU A 216 -27.92 -7.47 -0.48
C LEU A 216 -28.82 -7.76 0.73
N ASN A 217 -28.89 -9.01 1.13
CA ASN A 217 -29.47 -9.42 2.41
C ASN A 217 -28.40 -9.42 3.50
N GLU A 218 -28.79 -9.40 4.77
CA GLU A 218 -27.84 -9.55 5.87
C GLU A 218 -27.22 -10.97 5.85
N SER A 219 -26.03 -11.12 6.44
CA SER A 219 -25.33 -12.39 6.53
C SER A 219 -26.19 -13.46 7.21
N PRO A 220 -26.37 -14.66 6.62
CA PRO A 220 -27.16 -15.74 7.22
C PRO A 220 -26.60 -16.19 8.57
N VAL A 221 -25.27 -16.17 8.75
CA VAL A 221 -24.59 -16.56 9.99
C VAL A 221 -24.88 -15.53 11.08
N PHE A 222 -24.79 -14.24 10.73
CA PHE A 222 -25.11 -13.15 11.65
C PHE A 222 -26.58 -13.15 12.05
N GLN A 223 -27.48 -13.35 11.10
CA GLN A 223 -28.93 -13.38 11.37
C GLN A 223 -29.30 -14.52 12.31
N LYS A 224 -28.78 -15.72 12.06
CA LYS A 224 -28.97 -16.87 12.94
C LYS A 224 -28.48 -16.59 14.37
N MET A 225 -27.28 -16.02 14.51
CA MET A 225 -26.72 -15.65 15.80
C MET A 225 -27.63 -14.65 16.54
N LYS A 226 -28.17 -13.67 15.82
CA LYS A 226 -29.09 -12.66 16.38
C LYS A 226 -30.40 -13.26 16.81
N ASP A 227 -31.00 -14.14 16.00
CA ASP A 227 -32.25 -14.83 16.29
C ASP A 227 -32.11 -15.77 17.52
N GLU A 228 -30.92 -16.38 17.68
CA GLU A 228 -30.59 -17.21 18.85
C GLU A 228 -30.24 -16.37 20.11
N GLY A 229 -30.25 -15.04 20.05
CA GLY A 229 -29.92 -14.16 21.18
C GLY A 229 -28.44 -14.21 21.62
N LYS A 230 -27.53 -14.72 20.75
CA LYS A 230 -26.08 -14.90 21.04
C LYS A 230 -25.22 -13.71 20.66
N SER A 231 -25.81 -12.58 20.28
CA SER A 231 -25.08 -11.37 19.91
C SER A 231 -24.31 -10.79 21.09
N SER A 232 -23.08 -10.29 20.82
CA SER A 232 -22.31 -9.57 21.84
C SER A 232 -22.94 -8.19 22.11
N LYS A 233 -23.04 -7.83 23.40
CA LYS A 233 -23.42 -6.47 23.83
C LYS A 233 -22.21 -5.55 23.95
N ALA A 234 -21.00 -6.10 24.06
CA ALA A 234 -19.76 -5.38 24.24
C ALA A 234 -18.60 -5.99 23.41
N PRO A 235 -18.68 -5.96 22.05
CA PRO A 235 -17.69 -6.64 21.20
C PRO A 235 -16.25 -6.21 21.47
N LEU A 236 -16.00 -4.93 21.74
CA LEU A 236 -14.65 -4.42 22.05
C LEU A 236 -14.09 -5.04 23.33
N THR A 237 -14.89 -5.11 24.39
CA THR A 237 -14.47 -5.72 25.66
C THR A 237 -14.22 -7.22 25.49
N GLU A 238 -15.11 -7.92 24.78
CA GLU A 238 -14.93 -9.34 24.52
C GLU A 238 -13.71 -9.62 23.64
N ALA A 239 -13.44 -8.75 22.65
CA ALA A 239 -12.31 -8.91 21.72
C ALA A 239 -10.95 -8.62 22.39
N PHE A 240 -10.86 -7.56 23.21
CA PHE A 240 -9.57 -7.00 23.64
C PHE A 240 -9.31 -7.12 25.14
N ALA A 241 -10.32 -7.11 26.00
CA ALA A 241 -10.15 -7.30 27.44
C ALA A 241 -10.06 -8.78 27.86
N ASN A 242 -10.60 -9.69 27.04
CA ASN A 242 -10.43 -11.11 27.27
C ASN A 242 -9.10 -11.58 26.63
N TRP A 243 -8.14 -11.98 27.48
CA TRP A 243 -6.80 -12.37 27.03
C TRP A 243 -6.79 -13.48 25.97
N SER A 244 -7.70 -14.46 26.05
CA SER A 244 -7.78 -15.53 25.05
C SER A 244 -8.05 -15.00 23.64
N ASN A 245 -8.92 -13.98 23.50
CA ASN A 245 -9.23 -13.33 22.23
C ASN A 245 -8.14 -12.32 21.84
N ALA A 246 -7.70 -11.49 22.79
CA ALA A 246 -6.63 -10.50 22.55
C ALA A 246 -5.33 -11.14 22.07
N LYS A 247 -4.95 -12.28 22.62
CA LYS A 247 -3.80 -13.07 22.16
C LYS A 247 -3.94 -13.46 20.68
N ILE A 248 -5.14 -13.87 20.23
CA ILE A 248 -5.36 -14.23 18.81
C ILE A 248 -5.28 -12.99 17.93
N VAL A 249 -5.78 -11.83 18.38
CA VAL A 249 -5.65 -10.56 17.65
C VAL A 249 -4.17 -10.18 17.47
N ILE A 250 -3.36 -10.30 18.53
CA ILE A 250 -1.92 -10.04 18.46
C ILE A 250 -1.22 -11.03 17.52
N LEU A 251 -1.57 -12.32 17.59
CA LEU A 251 -1.02 -13.34 16.70
C LEU A 251 -1.46 -13.12 15.25
N ALA A 252 -2.69 -12.71 14.99
CA ALA A 252 -3.16 -12.34 13.66
C ALA A 252 -2.38 -11.14 13.10
N LEU A 253 -2.03 -10.16 13.96
CA LEU A 253 -1.21 -9.02 13.58
C LEU A 253 0.22 -9.47 13.26
N ILE A 254 0.95 -10.01 14.25
CA ILE A 254 2.38 -10.27 14.13
C ILE A 254 2.66 -11.49 13.25
N GLY A 255 1.88 -12.55 13.39
CA GLY A 255 2.05 -13.81 12.65
C GLY A 255 1.36 -13.87 11.29
N GLY A 256 0.66 -12.80 10.87
CA GLY A 256 -0.09 -12.77 9.62
C GLY A 256 -0.07 -11.42 8.92
N THR A 257 -0.86 -10.46 9.38
CA THR A 257 -1.16 -9.24 8.63
C THR A 257 -0.01 -8.25 8.54
N MET A 258 0.91 -8.21 9.50
CA MET A 258 2.09 -7.37 9.46
C MET A 258 3.01 -7.74 8.28
N GLY A 259 3.38 -9.01 8.15
CA GLY A 259 4.18 -9.49 7.02
C GLY A 259 3.43 -9.41 5.70
N GLN A 260 2.14 -9.74 5.69
CA GLN A 260 1.31 -9.57 4.51
C GLN A 260 1.30 -8.10 4.05
N GLY A 261 1.13 -7.14 4.96
CA GLY A 261 1.12 -5.72 4.64
C GLY A 261 2.44 -5.26 4.02
N VAL A 262 3.58 -5.56 4.67
CA VAL A 262 4.88 -5.13 4.15
C VAL A 262 5.24 -5.77 2.81
N VAL A 263 4.90 -7.04 2.58
CA VAL A 263 5.11 -7.70 1.28
C VAL A 263 4.25 -7.05 0.21
N TRP A 264 2.97 -6.76 0.51
CA TRP A 264 2.04 -6.14 -0.42
C TRP A 264 2.51 -4.73 -0.84
N TYR A 265 2.84 -3.88 0.13
CA TYR A 265 3.30 -2.51 -0.16
C TYR A 265 4.67 -2.47 -0.84
N THR A 266 5.56 -3.43 -0.56
CA THR A 266 6.86 -3.53 -1.24
C THR A 266 6.68 -3.90 -2.71
N GLY A 267 5.85 -4.91 -3.00
CA GLY A 267 5.67 -5.41 -4.37
C GLY A 267 4.93 -4.46 -5.31
N GLN A 268 4.22 -3.49 -4.78
CA GLN A 268 3.43 -2.54 -5.58
C GLN A 268 3.92 -1.11 -5.43
N PHE A 269 3.80 -0.52 -4.23
CA PHE A 269 4.11 0.91 -4.03
C PHE A 269 5.59 1.21 -3.89
N TYR A 270 6.31 0.46 -3.08
CA TYR A 270 7.74 0.70 -2.94
C TYR A 270 8.48 0.44 -4.25
N ALA A 271 8.11 -0.62 -4.98
CA ALA A 271 8.65 -0.90 -6.30
C ALA A 271 8.39 0.24 -7.30
N LEU A 272 7.16 0.81 -7.32
CA LEU A 272 6.83 1.98 -8.13
C LEU A 272 7.69 3.19 -7.78
N PHE A 273 7.75 3.53 -6.49
CA PHE A 273 8.53 4.68 -6.02
C PHE A 273 10.04 4.46 -6.21
N PHE A 274 10.53 3.25 -6.05
CA PHE A 274 11.92 2.91 -6.32
C PHE A 274 12.28 3.14 -7.78
N LEU A 275 11.43 2.70 -8.72
CA LEU A 275 11.60 2.98 -10.14
C LEU A 275 11.66 4.49 -10.44
N GLN A 276 10.73 5.27 -9.87
CA GLN A 276 10.62 6.70 -10.14
C GLN A 276 11.67 7.53 -9.40
N SER A 277 11.79 7.34 -8.09
CA SER A 277 12.60 8.22 -7.23
C SER A 277 14.07 7.83 -7.19
N ILE A 278 14.38 6.52 -7.19
CA ILE A 278 15.76 6.02 -7.15
C ILE A 278 16.30 5.80 -8.55
N LEU A 279 15.60 5.04 -9.39
CA LEU A 279 16.11 4.68 -10.72
C LEU A 279 15.84 5.75 -11.77
N LYS A 280 15.12 6.83 -11.41
CA LYS A 280 14.81 7.97 -12.30
C LYS A 280 14.02 7.59 -13.56
N VAL A 281 13.29 6.49 -13.52
CA VAL A 281 12.35 6.09 -14.57
C VAL A 281 11.20 7.08 -14.61
N ASP A 282 10.83 7.53 -15.80
CA ASP A 282 9.71 8.45 -15.93
C ASP A 282 8.38 7.84 -15.45
N GLY A 283 7.48 8.69 -14.97
CA GLY A 283 6.22 8.24 -14.34
C GLY A 283 5.32 7.44 -15.27
N TYR A 284 5.30 7.74 -16.57
CA TYR A 284 4.53 7.00 -17.56
C TYR A 284 5.05 5.56 -17.69
N THR A 285 6.33 5.40 -17.92
CA THR A 285 6.99 4.09 -18.00
C THR A 285 6.82 3.28 -16.71
N ALA A 286 7.10 3.89 -15.56
CA ALA A 286 6.99 3.20 -14.26
C ALA A 286 5.56 2.69 -13.99
N ASN A 287 4.55 3.51 -14.26
CA ASN A 287 3.14 3.11 -14.10
C ASN A 287 2.76 1.96 -15.06
N LEU A 288 3.24 1.99 -16.31
CA LEU A 288 2.98 0.90 -17.26
C LEU A 288 3.65 -0.41 -16.84
N LEU A 289 4.89 -0.37 -16.36
CA LEU A 289 5.60 -1.55 -15.87
C LEU A 289 4.84 -2.21 -14.70
N ILE A 290 4.37 -1.42 -13.74
CA ILE A 290 3.55 -1.90 -12.62
C ILE A 290 2.20 -2.42 -13.12
N ALA A 291 1.51 -1.69 -14.01
CA ALA A 291 0.22 -2.09 -14.53
C ALA A 291 0.28 -3.46 -15.23
N TRP A 292 1.26 -3.69 -16.09
CA TRP A 292 1.45 -4.97 -16.75
C TRP A 292 1.77 -6.11 -15.78
N SER A 293 2.64 -5.87 -14.79
CA SER A 293 2.95 -6.88 -13.78
C SER A 293 1.72 -7.28 -12.96
N LEU A 294 0.87 -6.30 -12.60
CA LEU A 294 -0.38 -6.54 -11.90
C LEU A 294 -1.40 -7.26 -12.78
N LEU A 295 -1.51 -6.89 -14.07
CA LEU A 295 -2.41 -7.56 -15.00
C LEU A 295 -2.11 -9.06 -15.11
N PHE A 296 -0.84 -9.42 -15.28
CA PHE A 296 -0.43 -10.82 -15.31
C PHE A 296 -0.57 -11.52 -13.95
N GLY A 297 -0.37 -10.80 -12.86
CA GLY A 297 -0.39 -11.36 -11.50
C GLY A 297 -1.79 -11.50 -10.90
N THR A 298 -2.78 -10.71 -11.33
CA THR A 298 -4.10 -10.64 -10.66
C THR A 298 -4.80 -12.00 -10.54
N GLY A 299 -4.71 -12.85 -11.55
CA GLY A 299 -5.31 -14.19 -11.52
C GLY A 299 -4.77 -15.09 -10.40
N PHE A 300 -3.55 -14.86 -9.95
CA PHE A 300 -2.90 -15.66 -8.91
C PHE A 300 -3.49 -15.41 -7.51
N PHE A 301 -4.17 -14.31 -7.25
CA PHE A 301 -4.97 -14.16 -6.03
C PHE A 301 -5.97 -15.31 -5.89
N ILE A 302 -6.67 -15.62 -6.98
CA ILE A 302 -7.67 -16.70 -7.02
C ILE A 302 -6.97 -18.07 -6.92
N VAL A 303 -5.84 -18.23 -7.59
CA VAL A 303 -5.06 -19.48 -7.56
C VAL A 303 -4.61 -19.78 -6.12
N PHE A 304 -3.96 -18.84 -5.44
CA PHE A 304 -3.48 -19.04 -4.07
C PHE A 304 -4.62 -19.07 -3.05
N GLY A 305 -5.70 -18.32 -3.27
CA GLY A 305 -6.91 -18.45 -2.48
C GLY A 305 -7.51 -19.86 -2.55
N ALA A 306 -7.68 -20.40 -3.75
CA ALA A 306 -8.18 -21.76 -3.97
C ALA A 306 -7.19 -22.84 -3.46
N LEU A 307 -5.88 -22.63 -3.67
CA LEU A 307 -4.85 -23.52 -3.16
C LEU A 307 -4.88 -23.59 -1.63
N SER A 308 -5.14 -22.46 -0.98
CA SER A 308 -5.22 -22.38 0.47
C SER A 308 -6.38 -23.19 1.06
N ASP A 309 -7.45 -23.41 0.30
CA ASP A 309 -8.54 -24.30 0.72
C ASP A 309 -8.09 -25.78 0.80
N LYS A 310 -7.04 -26.15 0.05
CA LYS A 310 -6.51 -27.53 0.00
C LYS A 310 -5.38 -27.74 1.00
N ILE A 311 -4.34 -26.89 0.95
CA ILE A 311 -3.10 -27.12 1.71
C ILE A 311 -3.01 -26.29 3.01
N GLY A 312 -3.93 -25.37 3.23
CA GLY A 312 -3.97 -24.49 4.40
C GLY A 312 -3.67 -23.02 4.08
N ARG A 313 -4.12 -22.13 4.97
CA ARG A 313 -3.90 -20.68 4.87
C ARG A 313 -2.47 -20.31 5.24
N LYS A 314 -2.07 -20.82 6.41
CA LYS A 314 -0.79 -20.55 7.05
C LYS A 314 0.42 -20.88 6.15
N PRO A 315 0.55 -22.08 5.53
CA PRO A 315 1.72 -22.43 4.73
C PRO A 315 1.96 -21.46 3.57
N ILE A 316 0.90 -21.03 2.87
CA ILE A 316 1.02 -20.15 1.71
C ILE A 316 1.44 -18.74 2.13
N ILE A 317 0.81 -18.18 3.17
CA ILE A 317 1.13 -16.84 3.67
C ILE A 317 2.59 -16.78 4.16
N LEU A 318 2.99 -17.76 4.97
CA LEU A 318 4.34 -17.77 5.53
C LEU A 318 5.41 -18.03 4.49
N ALA A 319 5.14 -18.92 3.50
CA ALA A 319 6.04 -19.11 2.36
C ALA A 319 6.21 -17.83 1.56
N GLY A 320 5.12 -17.10 1.30
CA GLY A 320 5.18 -15.79 0.63
C GLY A 320 6.04 -14.79 1.39
N CYS A 321 5.89 -14.66 2.71
CA CYS A 321 6.72 -13.79 3.56
C CYS A 321 8.19 -14.21 3.54
N LEU A 322 8.48 -15.51 3.69
CA LEU A 322 9.85 -16.01 3.74
C LEU A 322 10.58 -15.83 2.40
N ILE A 323 9.96 -16.24 1.29
CA ILE A 323 10.56 -16.10 -0.05
C ILE A 323 10.79 -14.64 -0.37
N ALA A 324 9.83 -13.76 -0.09
CA ALA A 324 9.97 -12.32 -0.27
C ALA A 324 11.17 -11.76 0.53
N ALA A 325 11.27 -12.08 1.82
CA ALA A 325 12.37 -11.64 2.67
C ALA A 325 13.75 -12.08 2.14
N LEU A 326 13.84 -13.31 1.62
CA LEU A 326 15.09 -13.86 1.09
C LEU A 326 15.47 -13.28 -0.29
N THR A 327 14.50 -12.79 -1.07
CA THR A 327 14.72 -12.46 -2.48
C THR A 327 14.58 -10.97 -2.81
N PHE A 328 14.14 -10.12 -1.90
CA PHE A 328 13.98 -8.67 -2.18
C PHE A 328 15.28 -8.02 -2.65
N PHE A 329 16.40 -8.24 -1.97
CA PHE A 329 17.69 -7.65 -2.40
C PHE A 329 18.08 -8.06 -3.82
N PRO A 330 18.18 -9.36 -4.18
CA PRO A 330 18.55 -9.73 -5.54
C PRO A 330 17.55 -9.26 -6.60
N ILE A 331 16.23 -9.26 -6.30
CA ILE A 331 15.23 -8.79 -7.26
C ILE A 331 15.38 -7.29 -7.51
N PHE A 332 15.49 -6.47 -6.46
CA PHE A 332 15.66 -5.01 -6.63
C PHE A 332 17.00 -4.66 -7.30
N LYS A 333 18.08 -5.43 -7.04
CA LYS A 333 19.33 -5.27 -7.75
C LYS A 333 19.16 -5.58 -9.26
N MET A 334 18.47 -6.66 -9.61
CA MET A 334 18.17 -6.99 -11.01
C MET A 334 17.25 -5.95 -11.66
N ILE A 335 16.29 -5.38 -10.93
CA ILE A 335 15.47 -4.27 -11.43
C ILE A 335 16.36 -3.07 -11.74
N THR A 336 17.28 -2.70 -10.84
CA THR A 336 18.23 -1.59 -11.07
C THR A 336 19.07 -1.82 -12.31
N THR A 337 19.67 -2.99 -12.43
CA THR A 337 20.53 -3.36 -13.59
C THR A 337 19.78 -3.26 -14.92
N ASN A 338 18.49 -3.61 -14.94
CA ASN A 338 17.67 -3.54 -16.16
C ASN A 338 17.08 -2.15 -16.39
N ALA A 339 16.67 -1.43 -15.34
CA ALA A 339 16.01 -0.13 -15.50
C ALA A 339 17.01 1.04 -15.67
N ASN A 340 18.14 0.98 -14.97
CA ASN A 340 19.18 2.01 -15.03
C ASN A 340 20.58 1.40 -14.84
N PRO A 341 21.11 0.71 -15.86
CA PRO A 341 22.41 0.02 -15.77
C PRO A 341 23.58 0.97 -15.51
N ALA A 342 23.46 2.24 -15.90
CA ALA A 342 24.49 3.24 -15.64
C ALA A 342 24.58 3.56 -14.14
N LEU A 343 23.44 3.62 -13.45
CA LEU A 343 23.40 3.84 -12.00
C LEU A 343 24.08 2.69 -11.26
N GLU A 344 23.78 1.44 -11.62
CA GLU A 344 24.40 0.27 -10.97
C GLU A 344 25.92 0.28 -11.13
N LYS A 345 26.41 0.54 -12.34
CA LYS A 345 27.84 0.67 -12.62
C LYS A 345 28.49 1.81 -11.85
N ALA A 346 27.80 2.96 -11.75
CA ALA A 346 28.32 4.11 -11.01
C ALA A 346 28.42 3.82 -9.50
N ILE A 347 27.41 3.14 -8.93
CA ILE A 347 27.42 2.73 -7.52
C ILE A 347 28.58 1.77 -7.20
N GLU A 348 28.91 0.86 -8.11
CA GLU A 348 29.99 -0.10 -7.92
C GLU A 348 31.38 0.52 -8.16
N ALA A 349 31.50 1.47 -9.10
CA ALA A 349 32.78 2.05 -9.52
C ALA A 349 33.19 3.32 -8.77
N THR A 350 32.23 4.01 -8.11
CA THR A 350 32.49 5.35 -7.54
C THR A 350 32.36 5.34 -6.03
N LYS A 351 33.42 5.75 -5.35
CA LYS A 351 33.39 5.97 -3.90
C LYS A 351 33.04 7.44 -3.63
N VAL A 352 31.90 7.66 -2.93
CA VAL A 352 31.46 8.98 -2.51
C VAL A 352 31.43 9.03 -0.97
N GLU A 353 32.10 10.01 -0.39
CA GLU A 353 32.18 10.20 1.06
C GLU A 353 31.82 11.64 1.43
N VAL A 354 30.97 11.81 2.41
CA VAL A 354 30.75 13.11 3.06
C VAL A 354 31.69 13.19 4.26
N VAL A 355 32.70 14.02 4.15
CA VAL A 355 33.71 14.22 5.21
C VAL A 355 33.35 15.49 5.97
N ALA A 356 33.08 15.35 7.27
CA ALA A 356 32.66 16.45 8.13
C ALA A 356 33.02 16.19 9.58
N ASP A 357 33.07 17.25 10.40
CA ASP A 357 33.11 17.10 11.85
C ASP A 357 31.86 16.30 12.29
N PRO A 358 32.02 15.18 13.01
CA PRO A 358 30.88 14.37 13.46
C PRO A 358 29.86 15.16 14.30
N ALA A 359 30.30 16.17 15.05
CA ALA A 359 29.41 17.03 15.82
C ALA A 359 28.49 17.91 14.96
N GLY A 360 28.85 18.14 13.69
CA GLY A 360 28.06 18.91 12.71
C GLY A 360 27.09 18.07 11.86
N CYS A 361 27.04 16.74 12.06
CA CYS A 361 26.20 15.81 11.33
C CYS A 361 25.10 15.23 12.23
N GLY A 362 23.84 15.47 11.86
CA GLY A 362 22.68 14.91 12.54
C GLY A 362 22.25 13.55 11.98
N ASP A 363 21.18 12.99 12.54
CA ASP A 363 20.48 11.85 11.96
C ASP A 363 19.51 12.32 10.87
N LEU A 364 19.57 11.70 9.69
CA LEU A 364 18.69 11.98 8.55
C LEU A 364 17.39 11.16 8.56
N PHE A 365 17.19 10.30 9.54
CA PHE A 365 15.95 9.53 9.63
C PHE A 365 14.75 10.46 9.85
N ASN A 366 13.95 10.64 8.82
CA ASN A 366 12.82 11.56 8.78
C ASN A 366 11.64 10.98 7.97
N PRO A 367 11.00 9.92 8.49
CA PRO A 367 9.94 9.21 7.75
C PRO A 367 8.67 10.05 7.56
N VAL A 368 8.49 11.12 8.34
CA VAL A 368 7.34 12.03 8.24
C VAL A 368 7.64 13.26 7.38
N GLY A 369 8.90 13.47 6.97
CA GLY A 369 9.30 14.57 6.09
C GLY A 369 9.20 15.98 6.69
N THR A 370 8.91 16.12 7.99
CA THR A 370 8.66 17.42 8.64
C THR A 370 9.94 18.11 9.13
N ARG A 371 11.03 17.37 9.30
CA ARG A 371 12.31 17.92 9.75
C ARG A 371 13.02 18.61 8.58
N VAL A 372 13.38 19.87 8.76
CA VAL A 372 14.20 20.63 7.82
C VAL A 372 15.66 20.50 8.21
N PHE A 373 16.50 20.04 7.29
CA PHE A 373 17.94 19.94 7.49
C PHE A 373 18.61 21.24 7.06
N THR A 374 19.34 21.87 7.97
CA THR A 374 20.02 23.16 7.72
C THR A 374 21.54 23.05 7.85
N ALA A 375 22.03 22.07 8.61
CA ALA A 375 23.46 21.83 8.73
C ALA A 375 24.09 21.41 7.40
N PRO A 376 25.25 21.93 6.99
CA PRO A 376 25.88 21.59 5.70
C PRO A 376 26.09 20.09 5.52
N CYS A 377 26.47 19.35 6.56
CA CYS A 377 26.63 17.90 6.51
C CYS A 377 25.31 17.20 6.17
N ASP A 378 24.22 17.58 6.85
CA ASP A 378 22.91 16.95 6.66
C ASP A 378 22.32 17.30 5.28
N THR A 379 22.49 18.55 4.84
CA THR A 379 22.01 18.98 3.51
C THR A 379 22.79 18.29 2.38
N ALA A 380 24.10 18.10 2.54
CA ALA A 380 24.92 17.36 1.56
C ALA A 380 24.46 15.89 1.47
N ARG A 381 24.30 15.21 2.60
CA ARG A 381 23.84 13.82 2.67
C ARG A 381 22.43 13.65 2.11
N ALA A 382 21.49 14.53 2.48
CA ALA A 382 20.14 14.51 1.95
C ALA A 382 20.11 14.74 0.43
N PHE A 383 20.93 15.64 -0.09
CA PHE A 383 21.05 15.90 -1.52
C PHE A 383 21.59 14.70 -2.28
N LEU A 384 22.64 14.04 -1.78
CA LEU A 384 23.20 12.82 -2.38
C LEU A 384 22.15 11.69 -2.42
N ALA A 385 21.41 11.47 -1.30
CA ALA A 385 20.34 10.49 -1.25
C ALA A 385 19.22 10.77 -2.27
N GLN A 386 18.77 12.03 -2.38
CA GLN A 386 17.75 12.45 -3.36
C GLN A 386 18.25 12.31 -4.81
N SER A 387 19.56 12.43 -5.01
CA SER A 387 20.21 12.23 -6.31
C SER A 387 20.53 10.77 -6.62
N SER A 388 20.11 9.85 -5.77
CA SER A 388 20.37 8.39 -5.86
C SER A 388 21.87 8.04 -5.87
N VAL A 389 22.68 8.88 -5.26
CA VAL A 389 24.12 8.67 -5.11
C VAL A 389 24.38 7.88 -3.84
N LYS A 390 25.01 6.72 -3.97
CA LYS A 390 25.49 5.95 -2.81
C LYS A 390 26.63 6.69 -2.14
N TYR A 391 26.53 6.92 -0.83
CA TYR A 391 27.57 7.61 -0.07
C TYR A 391 27.83 6.96 1.28
N SER A 392 28.99 7.26 1.84
CA SER A 392 29.33 7.01 3.24
C SER A 392 29.67 8.33 3.94
N THR A 393 29.63 8.34 5.28
CA THR A 393 30.09 9.50 6.06
C THR A 393 31.42 9.16 6.72
N ALA A 394 32.42 10.01 6.53
CA ALA A 394 33.74 9.86 7.15
C ALA A 394 33.99 11.01 8.14
N PRO A 395 34.63 10.74 9.31
CA PRO A 395 34.92 11.77 10.27
C PRO A 395 36.01 12.73 9.74
N GLY A 396 35.71 14.03 9.77
CA GLY A 396 36.66 15.11 9.56
C GLY A 396 37.24 15.61 10.88
N ALA A 397 38.23 16.51 10.83
CA ALA A 397 38.77 17.16 12.02
C ALA A 397 37.70 18.02 12.68
N ALA A 398 37.76 18.17 14.02
CA ALA A 398 36.87 19.03 14.78
C ALA A 398 36.90 20.47 14.22
N GLY A 399 35.74 21.04 13.97
CA GLY A 399 35.58 22.37 13.36
C GLY A 399 35.95 22.48 11.87
N SER A 400 36.27 21.36 11.21
CA SER A 400 36.52 21.39 9.73
C SER A 400 35.23 21.64 8.97
N GLY A 401 35.36 22.32 7.82
CA GLY A 401 34.24 22.47 6.87
C GLY A 401 33.81 21.13 6.26
N VAL A 402 32.58 21.09 5.76
CA VAL A 402 32.03 19.90 5.07
C VAL A 402 32.58 19.82 3.64
N LYS A 403 32.93 18.62 3.21
CA LYS A 403 33.31 18.35 1.81
C LYS A 403 32.72 17.01 1.37
N VAL A 404 32.40 16.92 0.08
CA VAL A 404 32.02 15.68 -0.60
C VAL A 404 33.21 15.19 -1.40
N THR A 405 33.76 14.05 -1.02
CA THR A 405 34.91 13.44 -1.71
C THR A 405 34.39 12.39 -2.69
N ILE A 406 34.75 12.55 -3.99
CA ILE A 406 34.31 11.67 -5.08
C ILE A 406 35.56 11.07 -5.73
N ASN A 407 35.79 9.78 -5.55
CA ASN A 407 37.01 9.09 -6.01
C ASN A 407 38.30 9.84 -5.61
N GLY A 408 38.34 10.35 -4.38
CA GLY A 408 39.48 11.08 -3.83
C GLY A 408 39.57 12.57 -4.21
N LYS A 409 38.64 13.10 -5.03
CA LYS A 409 38.54 14.53 -5.32
C LYS A 409 37.55 15.21 -4.41
N ASP A 410 38.00 16.24 -3.71
CA ASP A 410 37.21 17.00 -2.77
C ASP A 410 36.40 18.10 -3.45
N VAL A 411 35.10 18.16 -3.14
CA VAL A 411 34.17 19.24 -3.48
C VAL A 411 33.72 19.89 -2.18
N PRO A 412 34.12 21.13 -1.87
CA PRO A 412 33.68 21.82 -0.67
C PRO A 412 32.17 21.98 -0.65
N TYR A 413 31.56 21.82 0.53
CA TYR A 413 30.12 21.96 0.70
C TYR A 413 29.79 22.93 1.83
N THR A 414 29.27 24.09 1.47
CA THR A 414 28.90 25.14 2.44
C THR A 414 27.40 25.28 2.61
N ASP A 415 26.67 25.29 1.52
CA ASP A 415 25.21 25.36 1.49
C ASP A 415 24.65 24.69 0.22
N ALA A 416 23.34 24.37 0.26
CA ALA A 416 22.69 23.66 -0.83
C ALA A 416 22.65 24.44 -2.16
N LYS A 417 22.51 25.78 -2.10
CA LYS A 417 22.32 26.61 -3.29
C LYS A 417 23.60 26.68 -4.13
N THR A 418 24.73 26.84 -3.47
CA THR A 418 26.03 27.02 -4.12
C THR A 418 26.73 25.68 -4.40
N SER A 419 26.63 24.72 -3.48
CA SER A 419 27.39 23.47 -3.53
C SER A 419 26.71 22.34 -4.32
N ASN A 420 25.38 22.24 -4.32
CA ASN A 420 24.68 21.17 -5.04
C ASN A 420 25.01 21.12 -6.54
N PRO A 421 25.09 22.25 -7.31
CA PRO A 421 25.48 22.19 -8.72
C PRO A 421 26.88 21.63 -8.94
N ALA A 422 27.84 21.96 -8.06
CA ALA A 422 29.20 21.45 -8.16
C ALA A 422 29.26 19.94 -7.84
N VAL A 423 28.57 19.51 -6.80
CA VAL A 423 28.50 18.10 -6.40
C VAL A 423 27.84 17.27 -7.50
N ILE A 424 26.69 17.70 -8.07
CA ILE A 424 26.01 16.95 -9.13
C ILE A 424 26.85 16.87 -10.42
N ALA A 425 27.59 17.92 -10.75
CA ALA A 425 28.52 17.90 -11.87
C ALA A 425 29.67 16.90 -11.63
N ALA A 426 30.22 16.86 -10.42
CA ALA A 426 31.30 15.96 -10.07
C ALA A 426 30.85 14.48 -10.06
N VAL A 427 29.67 14.17 -9.50
CA VAL A 427 29.13 12.80 -9.51
C VAL A 427 28.73 12.36 -10.93
N ALA A 428 28.18 13.27 -11.76
CA ALA A 428 27.91 13.00 -13.18
C ALA A 428 29.21 12.72 -13.96
N GLY A 429 30.30 13.47 -13.68
CA GLY A 429 31.63 13.21 -14.20
C GLY A 429 32.23 11.87 -13.77
N ALA A 430 31.78 11.32 -12.65
CA ALA A 430 32.12 9.99 -12.15
C ALA A 430 31.20 8.86 -12.66
N GLY A 431 30.25 9.17 -13.55
CA GLY A 431 29.42 8.17 -14.21
C GLY A 431 27.99 8.03 -13.69
N TYR A 432 27.58 8.81 -12.68
CA TYR A 432 26.19 8.79 -12.23
C TYR A 432 25.26 9.39 -13.28
N PRO A 433 24.18 8.66 -13.65
CA PRO A 433 23.25 9.13 -14.68
C PRO A 433 22.37 10.27 -14.17
N LYS A 434 21.93 11.12 -15.10
CA LYS A 434 20.91 12.15 -14.85
C LYS A 434 19.53 11.63 -15.21
N ALA A 435 18.50 12.22 -14.63
CA ALA A 435 17.13 11.95 -15.04
C ALA A 435 16.95 12.25 -16.54
N GLY A 436 16.36 11.31 -17.28
CA GLY A 436 16.16 11.41 -18.73
C GLY A 436 17.31 10.93 -19.61
N ASP A 437 18.41 10.41 -19.02
CA ASP A 437 19.50 9.82 -19.80
C ASP A 437 19.00 8.62 -20.63
N ALA A 438 19.57 8.48 -21.85
CA ALA A 438 19.15 7.47 -22.82
C ALA A 438 19.31 6.01 -22.37
N GLY A 439 20.14 5.75 -21.35
CA GLY A 439 20.34 4.43 -20.76
C GLY A 439 19.23 4.00 -19.78
N ILE A 440 18.38 4.93 -19.34
CA ILE A 440 17.26 4.63 -18.44
C ILE A 440 16.11 4.04 -19.27
N VAL A 441 15.50 2.97 -18.75
CA VAL A 441 14.39 2.32 -19.44
C VAL A 441 13.25 3.32 -19.70
N LYS A 442 12.73 3.31 -20.93
CA LYS A 442 11.61 4.14 -21.35
C LYS A 442 10.69 3.35 -22.27
N MET A 443 9.39 3.38 -22.02
CA MET A 443 8.38 2.81 -22.91
C MET A 443 7.86 3.89 -23.85
N SER A 444 7.84 3.60 -25.14
CA SER A 444 7.34 4.52 -26.17
C SER A 444 5.82 4.46 -26.31
N ASN A 445 5.22 3.32 -25.98
CA ASN A 445 3.78 3.09 -26.00
C ASN A 445 3.38 1.99 -24.99
N PRO A 446 2.10 1.81 -24.66
CA PRO A 446 1.65 0.83 -23.66
C PRO A 446 1.99 -0.64 -23.99
N PHE A 447 2.23 -0.97 -25.25
CA PHE A 447 2.48 -2.35 -25.72
C PHE A 447 3.96 -2.63 -25.99
N ASP A 448 4.86 -1.74 -25.60
CA ASP A 448 6.32 -1.89 -25.75
C ASP A 448 6.92 -2.93 -24.78
N ILE A 449 6.17 -3.99 -24.50
CA ILE A 449 6.47 -5.01 -23.49
C ILE A 449 7.41 -6.12 -23.99
N PHE A 450 7.61 -6.21 -25.30
CA PHE A 450 8.45 -7.25 -25.92
C PHE A 450 9.92 -6.86 -26.03
N ARG A 451 10.29 -5.62 -25.69
CA ARG A 451 11.69 -5.24 -25.59
C ARG A 451 12.33 -6.01 -24.41
N PRO A 452 13.49 -6.65 -24.62
CA PRO A 452 14.10 -7.53 -23.59
C PRO A 452 14.25 -6.86 -22.23
N GLN A 453 14.65 -5.61 -22.20
CA GLN A 453 14.80 -4.81 -20.97
C GLN A 453 13.47 -4.57 -20.25
N VAL A 454 12.42 -4.20 -20.99
CA VAL A 454 11.07 -3.96 -20.45
C VAL A 454 10.46 -5.27 -19.97
N ALA A 455 10.56 -6.33 -20.78
CA ALA A 455 10.08 -7.67 -20.43
C ALA A 455 10.75 -8.22 -19.16
N ALA A 456 12.06 -8.02 -19.01
CA ALA A 456 12.79 -8.44 -17.81
C ALA A 456 12.28 -7.72 -16.55
N ILE A 457 12.06 -6.38 -16.63
CA ILE A 457 11.55 -5.62 -15.48
C ILE A 457 10.11 -6.04 -15.16
N ILE A 458 9.25 -6.20 -16.17
CA ILE A 458 7.87 -6.69 -15.95
C ILE A 458 7.91 -8.08 -15.30
N GLY A 459 8.79 -8.98 -15.74
CA GLY A 459 8.97 -10.30 -15.15
C GLY A 459 9.40 -10.26 -13.69
N LEU A 460 10.34 -9.38 -13.33
CA LEU A 460 10.80 -9.19 -11.96
C LEU A 460 9.70 -8.60 -11.06
N LEU A 461 9.00 -7.59 -11.56
CA LEU A 461 7.84 -7.02 -10.86
C LEU A 461 6.70 -8.04 -10.72
N PHE A 462 6.46 -8.88 -11.73
CA PHE A 462 5.50 -9.97 -11.67
C PHE A 462 5.85 -10.97 -10.57
N ILE A 463 7.14 -11.32 -10.39
CA ILE A 463 7.57 -12.18 -9.27
C ILE A 463 7.23 -11.53 -7.93
N LEU A 464 7.45 -10.22 -7.77
CA LEU A 464 7.01 -9.50 -6.56
C LEU A 464 5.49 -9.58 -6.37
N VAL A 465 4.71 -9.44 -7.45
CA VAL A 465 3.25 -9.60 -7.41
C VAL A 465 2.84 -11.02 -7.03
N ILE A 466 3.57 -12.05 -7.45
CA ILE A 466 3.31 -13.43 -6.99
C ILE A 466 3.46 -13.53 -5.46
N PHE A 467 4.49 -12.94 -4.86
CA PHE A 467 4.61 -12.91 -3.40
C PHE A 467 3.42 -12.19 -2.75
N VAL A 468 2.99 -11.06 -3.33
CA VAL A 468 1.78 -10.35 -2.89
C VAL A 468 0.56 -11.27 -2.93
N THR A 469 0.36 -12.01 -4.01
CA THR A 469 -0.80 -12.91 -4.16
C THR A 469 -0.75 -14.10 -3.19
N MET A 470 0.44 -14.60 -2.85
CA MET A 470 0.62 -15.64 -1.84
C MET A 470 0.19 -15.16 -0.44
N VAL A 471 0.62 -13.97 -0.04
CA VAL A 471 0.32 -13.46 1.31
C VAL A 471 -1.08 -12.89 1.42
N TYR A 472 -1.63 -12.34 0.34
CA TYR A 472 -2.91 -11.62 0.36
C TYR A 472 -4.11 -12.47 -0.08
N GLY A 473 -3.92 -13.45 -0.97
CA GLY A 473 -5.00 -14.34 -1.43
C GLY A 473 -5.73 -15.06 -0.29
N PRO A 474 -5.04 -15.75 0.63
CA PRO A 474 -5.64 -16.49 1.73
C PRO A 474 -6.02 -15.66 2.95
N ILE A 475 -5.52 -14.41 3.11
CA ILE A 475 -5.55 -13.66 4.38
C ILE A 475 -6.98 -13.40 4.88
N ALA A 476 -7.91 -13.07 3.97
CA ALA A 476 -9.29 -12.78 4.34
C ALA A 476 -9.98 -14.00 4.95
N ALA A 477 -9.82 -15.18 4.34
CA ALA A 477 -10.34 -16.43 4.87
C ALA A 477 -9.75 -16.74 6.25
N MET A 478 -8.42 -16.64 6.39
CA MET A 478 -7.72 -16.89 7.65
C MET A 478 -8.24 -15.98 8.76
N LEU A 479 -8.35 -14.68 8.52
CA LEU A 479 -8.80 -13.73 9.52
C LEU A 479 -10.24 -14.00 9.97
N VAL A 480 -11.14 -14.34 9.04
CA VAL A 480 -12.53 -14.67 9.38
C VAL A 480 -12.62 -15.95 10.20
N GLU A 481 -11.79 -16.94 9.88
CA GLU A 481 -11.77 -18.25 10.55
C GLU A 481 -11.13 -18.21 11.94
N LEU A 482 -10.29 -17.20 12.25
CA LEU A 482 -9.65 -17.05 13.56
C LEU A 482 -10.61 -16.60 14.69
N PHE A 483 -11.72 -15.95 14.36
CA PHE A 483 -12.54 -15.28 15.36
C PHE A 483 -13.99 -15.76 15.37
N PRO A 484 -14.61 -15.89 16.58
CA PRO A 484 -16.01 -16.26 16.72
C PRO A 484 -16.93 -15.18 16.13
N THR A 485 -18.08 -15.61 15.59
CA THR A 485 -19.03 -14.77 14.83
C THR A 485 -19.42 -13.49 15.57
N LYS A 486 -19.62 -13.55 16.88
CA LYS A 486 -20.11 -12.44 17.71
C LYS A 486 -19.16 -11.26 17.87
N ILE A 487 -17.84 -11.46 17.63
CA ILE A 487 -16.79 -10.44 17.72
C ILE A 487 -15.89 -10.43 16.48
N ARG A 488 -16.24 -11.16 15.46
CA ARG A 488 -15.43 -11.42 14.27
C ARG A 488 -15.01 -10.13 13.56
N TYR A 489 -15.99 -9.27 13.28
CA TYR A 489 -15.72 -8.05 12.55
C TYR A 489 -14.77 -7.12 13.33
N THR A 490 -15.05 -6.91 14.61
CA THR A 490 -14.18 -6.12 15.51
C THR A 490 -12.78 -6.70 15.60
N SER A 491 -12.68 -8.02 15.84
CA SER A 491 -11.40 -8.67 16.12
C SER A 491 -10.49 -8.81 14.91
N MET A 492 -11.04 -9.04 13.70
CA MET A 492 -10.24 -9.19 12.50
C MET A 492 -9.83 -7.86 11.86
N SER A 493 -10.69 -6.82 12.00
CA SER A 493 -10.42 -5.55 11.32
C SER A 493 -9.22 -4.82 11.92
N LEU A 494 -9.04 -4.84 13.24
CA LEU A 494 -7.95 -4.13 13.91
C LEU A 494 -6.56 -4.64 13.48
N PRO A 495 -6.21 -5.94 13.58
CA PRO A 495 -4.91 -6.44 13.15
C PRO A 495 -4.68 -6.24 11.65
N TYR A 496 -5.73 -6.37 10.82
CA TYR A 496 -5.62 -6.10 9.40
C TYR A 496 -5.22 -4.65 9.11
N HIS A 497 -5.89 -3.68 9.74
CA HIS A 497 -5.62 -2.26 9.48
C HIS A 497 -4.36 -1.74 10.17
N ILE A 498 -3.91 -2.32 11.28
CA ILE A 498 -2.56 -2.04 11.81
C ILE A 498 -1.50 -2.60 10.87
N GLY A 499 -1.63 -3.86 10.44
CA GLY A 499 -0.68 -4.50 9.52
C GLY A 499 -0.55 -3.76 8.18
N ASN A 500 -1.68 -3.49 7.52
CA ASN A 500 -1.69 -2.80 6.23
C ASN A 500 -1.55 -1.29 6.34
N GLY A 501 -2.13 -0.65 7.35
CA GLY A 501 -2.12 0.80 7.50
C GLY A 501 -0.78 1.32 8.08
N TRP A 502 -0.34 0.76 9.21
CA TRP A 502 0.87 1.27 9.85
C TRP A 502 2.13 0.61 9.30
N PHE A 503 2.21 -0.72 9.32
CA PHE A 503 3.41 -1.41 8.82
C PHE A 503 3.54 -1.31 7.30
N GLY A 504 2.46 -1.52 6.56
CA GLY A 504 2.46 -1.42 5.11
C GLY A 504 2.41 0.02 4.60
N GLY A 505 1.44 0.82 5.05
CA GLY A 505 1.20 2.18 4.53
C GLY A 505 2.32 3.18 4.82
N LEU A 506 3.03 3.03 5.95
CA LEU A 506 4.20 3.86 6.27
C LEU A 506 5.52 3.30 5.70
N LEU A 507 5.49 2.10 5.10
CA LEU A 507 6.69 1.45 4.56
C LEU A 507 7.44 2.31 3.54
N PRO A 508 6.82 2.88 2.50
CA PRO A 508 7.57 3.67 1.53
C PRO A 508 8.32 4.83 2.19
N ALA A 509 7.64 5.61 3.02
CA ALA A 509 8.23 6.75 3.71
C ALA A 509 9.38 6.33 4.65
N THR A 510 9.17 5.27 5.43
CA THR A 510 10.19 4.74 6.35
C THR A 510 11.39 4.17 5.59
N SER A 511 11.16 3.42 4.51
CA SER A 511 12.23 2.86 3.68
C SER A 511 13.07 3.96 3.02
N PHE A 512 12.45 5.01 2.49
CA PHE A 512 13.19 6.16 1.95
C PHE A 512 13.96 6.93 3.03
N ALA A 513 13.43 7.05 4.25
CA ALA A 513 14.15 7.64 5.37
C ALA A 513 15.38 6.81 5.75
N ILE A 514 15.30 5.48 5.70
CA ILE A 514 16.45 4.58 5.88
C ILE A 514 17.48 4.78 4.77
N VAL A 515 17.06 4.85 3.51
CA VAL A 515 17.95 5.14 2.38
C VAL A 515 18.67 6.48 2.60
N ALA A 516 17.94 7.52 2.99
CA ALA A 516 18.52 8.84 3.24
C ALA A 516 19.55 8.82 4.39
N SER A 517 19.26 8.10 5.47
CA SER A 517 20.16 8.06 6.64
C SER A 517 21.39 7.18 6.41
N THR A 518 21.29 6.13 5.62
CA THR A 518 22.38 5.18 5.36
C THR A 518 23.22 5.52 4.15
N GLY A 519 22.67 6.24 3.18
CA GLY A 519 23.31 6.50 1.89
C GLY A 519 23.34 5.31 0.92
N ASP A 520 22.65 4.20 1.26
CA ASP A 520 22.55 3.03 0.38
C ASP A 520 21.13 2.90 -0.16
N ILE A 521 20.98 2.89 -1.49
CA ILE A 521 19.70 2.84 -2.17
C ILE A 521 18.89 1.58 -1.85
N TYR A 522 19.55 0.49 -1.46
CA TYR A 522 18.89 -0.78 -1.12
C TYR A 522 18.58 -0.91 0.37
N ALA A 523 19.13 -0.06 1.24
CA ALA A 523 18.97 -0.19 2.69
C ALA A 523 17.50 -0.12 3.14
N GLY A 524 16.64 0.59 2.41
CA GLY A 524 15.20 0.64 2.67
C GLY A 524 14.49 -0.73 2.64
N LEU A 525 15.07 -1.71 1.96
CA LEU A 525 14.55 -3.07 1.90
C LEU A 525 14.66 -3.83 3.24
N TRP A 526 15.52 -3.39 4.15
CA TRP A 526 15.59 -4.00 5.48
C TRP A 526 14.27 -3.89 6.25
N TYR A 527 13.52 -2.81 6.04
CA TYR A 527 12.23 -2.66 6.69
C TYR A 527 11.27 -3.83 6.37
N PRO A 528 10.89 -4.07 5.12
CA PRO A 528 10.00 -5.20 4.79
C PRO A 528 10.62 -6.56 5.10
N ILE A 529 11.92 -6.73 4.95
CA ILE A 529 12.61 -8.00 5.25
C ILE A 529 12.47 -8.36 6.72
N ILE A 530 12.73 -7.42 7.63
CA ILE A 530 12.63 -7.64 9.07
C ILE A 530 11.21 -8.04 9.46
N PHE A 531 10.19 -7.27 9.05
CA PHE A 531 8.82 -7.54 9.45
C PHE A 531 8.22 -8.78 8.77
N ALA A 532 8.57 -9.07 7.52
CA ALA A 532 8.18 -10.32 6.87
C ALA A 532 8.83 -11.54 7.54
N SER A 533 10.10 -11.44 7.95
CA SER A 533 10.80 -12.48 8.69
C SER A 533 10.20 -12.73 10.07
N ILE A 534 9.88 -11.67 10.82
CA ILE A 534 9.19 -11.78 12.11
C ILE A 534 7.84 -12.50 11.92
N THR A 535 7.07 -12.11 10.91
CA THR A 535 5.79 -12.77 10.61
C THR A 535 5.98 -14.24 10.25
N ALA A 536 6.97 -14.56 9.43
CA ALA A 536 7.27 -15.96 9.07
C ALA A 536 7.59 -16.80 10.30
N VAL A 537 8.45 -16.30 11.20
CA VAL A 537 8.86 -17.01 12.42
C VAL A 537 7.68 -17.13 13.42
N VAL A 538 7.06 -16.00 13.78
CA VAL A 538 5.96 -16.00 14.76
C VAL A 538 4.75 -16.78 14.23
N GLY A 539 4.41 -16.59 12.95
CA GLY A 539 3.34 -17.34 12.31
C GLY A 539 3.60 -18.85 12.29
N PHE A 540 4.84 -19.26 12.01
CA PHE A 540 5.21 -20.67 11.99
C PHE A 540 4.98 -21.35 13.35
N PHE A 541 5.43 -20.76 14.43
CA PHE A 541 5.35 -21.39 15.76
C PHE A 541 4.01 -21.19 16.47
N PHE A 542 3.33 -20.07 16.28
CA PHE A 542 2.21 -19.67 17.14
C PHE A 542 0.88 -19.49 16.43
N LEU A 543 0.85 -19.21 15.11
CA LEU A 543 -0.42 -19.02 14.39
C LEU A 543 -1.06 -20.39 14.10
N PRO A 544 -2.33 -20.64 14.46
CA PRO A 544 -3.00 -21.89 14.12
C PRO A 544 -3.33 -21.95 12.62
N GLU A 545 -3.40 -23.17 12.06
CA GLU A 545 -4.03 -23.38 10.75
C GLU A 545 -5.55 -23.33 10.90
N THR A 546 -6.23 -22.69 9.96
CA THR A 546 -7.66 -22.39 10.10
C THR A 546 -8.56 -23.01 9.03
N LYS A 547 -8.01 -23.68 8.01
CA LYS A 547 -8.77 -24.13 6.83
C LYS A 547 -10.00 -25.02 7.15
N ASP A 548 -9.93 -25.77 8.23
CA ASP A 548 -10.97 -26.73 8.63
C ASP A 548 -11.96 -26.17 9.68
N VAL A 549 -11.76 -24.92 10.11
CA VAL A 549 -12.64 -24.28 11.11
C VAL A 549 -14.05 -24.07 10.55
N ASP A 550 -15.07 -24.53 11.28
CA ASP A 550 -16.46 -24.26 10.95
C ASP A 550 -16.91 -22.95 11.59
N ILE A 551 -16.97 -21.88 10.78
CA ILE A 551 -17.37 -20.54 11.26
C ILE A 551 -18.86 -20.42 11.63
N LYS A 552 -19.67 -21.43 11.38
CA LYS A 552 -21.11 -21.43 11.73
C LYS A 552 -21.35 -21.92 13.16
N THR A 553 -20.37 -22.59 13.74
CA THR A 553 -20.45 -23.17 15.10
C THR A 553 -19.59 -22.39 16.11
N THR A 554 -18.73 -21.49 15.65
CA THR A 554 -17.89 -20.59 16.47
C THR A 554 -18.55 -19.18 16.58
#